data_f7462058fadb3634e69302a48524cda4
#
_entry.id   f7462058fadb3634e69302a48524cda4
#
_cell.length_a   1.000
_cell.length_b   1.000
_cell.length_c   1.000
_cell.angle_alpha   90.00
_cell.angle_beta   90.00
_cell.angle_gamma   90.00
#
_symmetry.space_group_name_H-M   'P 1'
#
loop_
_entity.id
_entity.type
_entity.pdbx_description
1 polymer ?
#
loop_
_entity_poly.entity_id
_entity_poly.type
_entity_poly.pdbx_seq_one_letter_code
_entity_poly.pdbx_strand_id
1 'polypeptide(L)'
;MLRRARGPGAGAFALLLAAACEPTNRGYAPAQPIRYSHAVHAGAMQIPCQYCHTGAERGRFAGIPAASVCLNCHRQVLPDHPEVRKLRAAVEESRPIPWVRVHGLPDFVYFDHSAHVKGEITCQACHGPVESMGRVTQFSSLTMGFCLDCHRAKKASIDCVTCHY
;
A
#
# COMPACT_ATOMS: atom_id res chain seq x y z
N MET A 1 -44.76 -63.92 5.74
CA MET A 1 -43.58 -63.21 6.27
C MET A 1 -43.01 -62.42 5.15
N LEU A 2 -43.34 -61.09 5.04
CA LEU A 2 -42.80 -60.22 4.00
C LEU A 2 -41.66 -59.35 4.63
N ARG A 3 -40.42 -59.52 4.15
CA ARG A 3 -39.29 -58.71 4.49
C ARG A 3 -39.38 -57.39 3.71
N ARG A 4 -39.50 -56.26 4.40
CA ARG A 4 -39.35 -54.92 3.83
C ARG A 4 -37.84 -54.62 3.61
N ALA A 5 -37.49 -54.40 2.36
CA ALA A 5 -36.17 -53.85 1.99
C ALA A 5 -36.09 -52.35 2.37
N ARG A 6 -35.08 -52.00 3.13
CA ARG A 6 -34.72 -50.58 3.41
C ARG A 6 -33.93 -50.05 2.23
N GLY A 7 -34.47 -49.02 1.57
CA GLY A 7 -33.76 -48.29 0.53
C GLY A 7 -32.59 -47.45 1.11
N PRO A 8 -31.57 -47.15 0.28
CA PRO A 8 -30.41 -46.39 0.72
C PRO A 8 -30.78 -44.94 0.95
N GLY A 9 -30.29 -44.40 2.05
CA GLY A 9 -30.48 -43.03 2.46
C GLY A 9 -29.86 -42.05 1.47
N ALA A 10 -30.60 -41.00 1.19
CA ALA A 10 -30.13 -39.86 0.41
C ALA A 10 -29.00 -39.14 1.17
N GLY A 11 -27.78 -39.35 0.69
CA GLY A 11 -26.62 -38.59 1.17
C GLY A 11 -26.76 -37.10 0.78
N ALA A 12 -26.90 -36.25 1.75
CA ALA A 12 -26.85 -34.81 1.55
C ALA A 12 -25.42 -34.41 1.10
N PHE A 13 -25.28 -34.06 -0.17
CA PHE A 13 -24.07 -33.50 -0.74
C PHE A 13 -24.00 -32.03 -0.25
N ALA A 14 -23.27 -31.77 0.83
CA ALA A 14 -22.96 -30.42 1.27
C ALA A 14 -21.99 -29.81 0.25
N LEU A 15 -22.48 -28.93 -0.64
CA LEU A 15 -21.62 -28.06 -1.46
C LEU A 15 -20.93 -27.09 -0.52
N LEU A 16 -19.69 -27.34 -0.21
CA LEU A 16 -18.76 -26.35 0.33
C LEU A 16 -18.49 -25.31 -0.75
N LEU A 17 -19.20 -24.19 -0.71
CA LEU A 17 -18.83 -22.98 -1.43
C LEU A 17 -17.52 -22.48 -0.83
N ALA A 18 -16.40 -22.91 -1.42
CA ALA A 18 -15.12 -22.28 -1.20
C ALA A 18 -15.23 -20.83 -1.73
N ALA A 19 -15.45 -19.88 -0.85
CA ALA A 19 -15.28 -18.47 -1.18
C ALA A 19 -13.84 -18.32 -1.65
N ALA A 20 -13.64 -18.16 -2.95
CA ALA A 20 -12.35 -17.84 -3.54
C ALA A 20 -11.98 -16.44 -3.01
N CYS A 21 -11.22 -16.40 -1.91
CA CYS A 21 -10.57 -15.18 -1.47
C CYS A 21 -9.56 -14.79 -2.55
N GLU A 22 -9.86 -13.79 -3.37
CA GLU A 22 -8.82 -13.19 -4.20
C GLU A 22 -7.68 -12.74 -3.30
N PRO A 23 -6.44 -13.13 -3.59
CA PRO A 23 -5.29 -12.74 -2.79
C PRO A 23 -5.10 -11.22 -2.91
N THR A 24 -5.64 -10.49 -1.95
CA THR A 24 -5.36 -9.07 -1.79
C THR A 24 -4.23 -8.95 -0.79
N ASN A 25 -3.23 -8.13 -1.04
CA ASN A 25 -2.17 -7.90 -0.06
C ASN A 25 -2.61 -7.01 1.12
N ARG A 26 -3.90 -6.90 1.39
CA ARG A 26 -4.42 -6.14 2.54
C ARG A 26 -3.84 -6.67 3.84
N GLY A 27 -3.38 -5.74 4.68
CA GLY A 27 -2.72 -6.08 5.94
C GLY A 27 -1.24 -6.41 5.79
N TYR A 28 -0.68 -6.47 4.58
CA TYR A 28 0.75 -6.66 4.40
C TYR A 28 1.54 -5.48 4.99
N ALA A 29 2.35 -5.74 6.00
CA ALA A 29 3.12 -4.76 6.75
C ALA A 29 4.53 -5.30 7.04
N PRO A 30 5.42 -5.33 6.05
CA PRO A 30 6.76 -5.90 6.22
C PRO A 30 7.61 -5.05 7.17
N ALA A 31 8.56 -5.71 7.82
CA ALA A 31 9.61 -5.00 8.54
C ALA A 31 10.45 -4.19 7.54
N GLN A 32 10.85 -3.00 7.94
CA GLN A 32 11.69 -2.12 7.13
C GLN A 32 13.11 -2.06 7.70
N PRO A 33 14.14 -1.83 6.87
CA PRO A 33 15.54 -1.74 7.32
C PRO A 33 15.76 -0.62 8.34
N ILE A 34 14.99 0.46 8.24
CA ILE A 34 14.88 1.54 9.23
C ILE A 34 13.44 1.63 9.69
N ARG A 35 13.21 1.60 10.99
CA ARG A 35 11.87 1.71 11.58
C ARG A 35 11.36 3.14 11.51
N TYR A 36 10.86 3.51 10.34
CA TYR A 36 10.23 4.81 10.12
C TYR A 36 8.76 4.79 10.55
N SER A 37 8.32 5.80 11.27
CA SER A 37 6.94 5.94 11.73
C SER A 37 6.24 7.11 11.05
N HIS A 38 5.24 6.82 10.23
CA HIS A 38 4.38 7.86 9.67
C HIS A 38 3.52 8.52 10.75
N ALA A 39 3.10 7.78 11.79
CA ALA A 39 2.36 8.34 12.91
C ALA A 39 3.11 9.46 13.63
N VAL A 40 4.43 9.39 13.69
CA VAL A 40 5.25 10.48 14.25
C VAL A 40 5.35 11.63 13.25
N HIS A 41 5.78 11.35 12.01
CA HIS A 41 6.14 12.40 11.05
C HIS A 41 4.91 13.07 10.42
N ALA A 42 4.01 12.28 9.85
CA ALA A 42 2.80 12.79 9.20
C ALA A 42 1.66 13.05 10.20
N GLY A 43 1.58 12.25 11.27
CA GLY A 43 0.57 12.40 12.30
C GLY A 43 0.92 13.50 13.29
N ALA A 44 1.82 13.22 14.23
CA ALA A 44 2.11 14.16 15.33
C ALA A 44 2.79 15.45 14.87
N MET A 45 3.73 15.36 13.92
CA MET A 45 4.48 16.51 13.40
C MET A 45 3.81 17.18 12.20
N GLN A 46 2.75 16.59 11.63
CA GLN A 46 1.99 17.13 10.50
C GLN A 46 2.83 17.47 9.27
N ILE A 47 3.92 16.73 9.04
CA ILE A 47 4.74 16.90 7.84
C ILE A 47 3.92 16.43 6.63
N PRO A 48 3.75 17.29 5.59
CA PRO A 48 2.97 16.96 4.41
C PRO A 48 3.54 15.74 3.68
N CYS A 49 2.67 14.88 3.14
CA CYS A 49 3.07 13.67 2.40
C CYS A 49 4.07 13.98 1.28
N GLN A 50 3.83 15.06 0.55
CA GLN A 50 4.62 15.49 -0.61
C GLN A 50 5.99 16.07 -0.25
N TYR A 51 6.25 16.42 1.02
CA TYR A 51 7.59 16.78 1.44
C TYR A 51 8.58 15.62 1.22
N CYS A 52 8.11 14.40 1.42
CA CYS A 52 8.89 13.19 1.25
C CYS A 52 8.60 12.47 -0.08
N HIS A 53 7.34 12.41 -0.48
CA HIS A 53 6.87 11.72 -1.68
C HIS A 53 6.70 12.69 -2.86
N THR A 54 7.78 13.37 -3.21
CA THR A 54 7.80 14.46 -4.22
C THR A 54 7.45 14.00 -5.63
N GLY A 55 7.55 12.71 -5.93
CA GLY A 55 7.18 12.14 -7.24
C GLY A 55 5.68 12.03 -7.46
N ALA A 56 4.87 12.09 -6.39
CA ALA A 56 3.42 11.89 -6.49
C ALA A 56 2.72 12.92 -7.40
N GLU A 57 3.22 14.16 -7.47
CA GLU A 57 2.67 15.19 -8.35
C GLU A 57 3.23 15.16 -9.77
N ARG A 58 4.31 14.40 -10.00
CA ARG A 58 5.12 14.52 -11.21
C ARG A 58 4.98 13.32 -12.15
N GLY A 59 4.51 12.17 -11.66
CA GLY A 59 4.44 10.98 -12.49
C GLY A 59 3.89 9.76 -11.79
N ARG A 60 4.22 8.61 -12.34
CA ARG A 60 3.69 7.31 -11.92
C ARG A 60 4.06 6.93 -10.48
N PHE A 61 5.27 7.24 -10.05
CA PHE A 61 5.81 6.80 -8.77
C PHE A 61 5.93 7.96 -7.80
N ALA A 62 5.31 7.84 -6.63
CA ALA A 62 5.47 8.81 -5.56
C ALA A 62 6.91 8.84 -5.03
N GLY A 63 7.59 7.70 -5.08
CA GLY A 63 8.95 7.52 -4.63
C GLY A 63 9.09 7.47 -3.11
N ILE A 64 10.29 7.12 -2.67
CA ILE A 64 10.75 7.25 -1.29
C ILE A 64 11.87 8.30 -1.32
N PRO A 65 11.91 9.26 -0.37
CA PRO A 65 12.92 10.31 -0.40
C PRO A 65 14.34 9.73 -0.28
N ALA A 66 15.29 10.41 -0.89
CA ALA A 66 16.69 10.09 -0.65
C ALA A 66 17.01 10.24 0.86
N ALA A 67 17.90 9.40 1.37
CA ALA A 67 18.26 9.39 2.80
C ALA A 67 18.75 10.76 3.29
N SER A 68 19.36 11.56 2.40
CA SER A 68 19.79 12.94 2.69
C SER A 68 18.64 13.89 3.07
N VAL A 69 17.43 13.66 2.56
CA VAL A 69 16.23 14.47 2.92
C VAL A 69 15.91 14.31 4.40
N CYS A 70 16.04 13.10 4.93
CA CYS A 70 15.83 12.84 6.36
C CYS A 70 16.84 13.63 7.22
N LEU A 71 18.06 13.81 6.73
CA LEU A 71 19.11 14.55 7.42
C LEU A 71 18.89 16.07 7.44
N ASN A 72 17.88 16.62 6.74
CA ASN A 72 17.49 18.02 6.89
C ASN A 72 17.12 18.33 8.37
N CYS A 73 16.52 17.37 9.05
CA CYS A 73 16.15 17.48 10.46
C CYS A 73 17.07 16.62 11.35
N HIS A 74 17.35 15.37 10.96
CA HIS A 74 18.03 14.39 11.81
C HIS A 74 19.54 14.62 11.97
N ARG A 75 20.11 15.65 11.40
CA ARG A 75 21.43 16.16 11.81
C ARG A 75 21.41 16.72 13.23
N GLN A 76 20.28 17.28 13.66
CA GLN A 76 20.08 17.91 14.96
C GLN A 76 19.07 17.15 15.83
N VAL A 77 18.02 16.61 15.22
CA VAL A 77 16.94 15.92 15.92
C VAL A 77 17.30 14.47 16.09
N LEU A 78 17.40 14.01 17.33
CA LEU A 78 17.69 12.62 17.70
C LEU A 78 18.94 12.03 16.99
N PRO A 79 20.08 12.76 16.91
CA PRO A 79 21.24 12.33 16.11
C PRO A 79 21.79 10.96 16.54
N ASP A 80 21.65 10.61 17.81
CA ASP A 80 22.18 9.37 18.39
C ASP A 80 21.17 8.24 18.45
N HIS A 81 19.93 8.46 17.99
CA HIS A 81 18.93 7.40 17.94
C HIS A 81 19.39 6.26 17.01
N PRO A 82 19.25 4.98 17.38
CA PRO A 82 19.79 3.86 16.61
C PRO A 82 19.34 3.84 15.15
N GLU A 83 18.08 4.19 14.85
CA GLU A 83 17.56 4.23 13.48
C GLU A 83 18.13 5.42 12.69
N VAL A 84 18.40 6.57 13.36
CA VAL A 84 19.03 7.73 12.73
C VAL A 84 20.51 7.45 12.44
N ARG A 85 21.21 6.72 13.31
CA ARG A 85 22.58 6.28 13.04
C ARG A 85 22.68 5.40 11.80
N LYS A 86 21.72 4.45 11.62
CA LYS A 86 21.64 3.64 10.37
C LYS A 86 21.47 4.52 9.12
N LEU A 87 20.60 5.53 9.22
CA LEU A 87 20.36 6.48 8.16
C LEU A 87 21.63 7.28 7.80
N ARG A 88 22.33 7.81 8.81
CA ARG A 88 23.58 8.54 8.61
C ARG A 88 24.66 7.69 7.97
N ALA A 89 24.87 6.48 8.48
CA ALA A 89 25.80 5.52 7.89
C ALA A 89 25.50 5.25 6.40
N ALA A 90 24.22 5.07 6.05
CA ALA A 90 23.81 4.86 4.67
C ALA A 90 24.17 6.06 3.77
N VAL A 91 24.05 7.29 4.27
CA VAL A 91 24.42 8.51 3.53
C VAL A 91 25.94 8.65 3.41
N GLU A 92 26.69 8.44 4.49
CA GLU A 92 28.14 8.51 4.52
C GLU A 92 28.80 7.47 3.58
N GLU A 93 28.24 6.27 3.55
CA GLU A 93 28.70 5.19 2.67
C GLU A 93 28.13 5.28 1.24
N SER A 94 27.33 6.31 0.93
CA SER A 94 26.61 6.42 -0.35
C SER A 94 25.80 5.16 -0.71
N ARG A 95 25.30 4.46 0.29
CA ARG A 95 24.60 3.18 0.16
C ARG A 95 23.08 3.38 0.17
N PRO A 96 22.36 2.86 -0.83
CA PRO A 96 20.91 2.93 -0.83
C PRO A 96 20.32 2.13 0.33
N ILE A 97 19.22 2.64 0.92
CA ILE A 97 18.46 1.90 1.92
C ILE A 97 17.53 0.94 1.17
N PRO A 98 17.62 -0.40 1.40
CA PRO A 98 16.82 -1.37 0.67
C PRO A 98 15.40 -1.47 1.23
N TRP A 99 14.60 -0.41 1.02
CA TRP A 99 13.21 -0.38 1.45
C TRP A 99 12.39 -1.51 0.83
N VAL A 100 11.55 -2.14 1.65
CA VAL A 100 10.62 -3.17 1.19
C VAL A 100 9.34 -2.50 0.70
N ARG A 101 8.96 -2.78 -0.56
CA ARG A 101 7.74 -2.24 -1.15
C ARG A 101 6.51 -2.80 -0.40
N VAL A 102 5.62 -1.91 0.04
CA VAL A 102 4.36 -2.27 0.71
C VAL A 102 3.22 -2.32 -0.30
N HIS A 103 3.10 -1.29 -1.13
CA HIS A 103 2.06 -1.19 -2.15
C HIS A 103 2.64 -1.55 -3.51
N GLY A 104 2.05 -2.54 -4.14
CA GLY A 104 2.45 -3.01 -5.48
C GLY A 104 1.24 -3.25 -6.36
N LEU A 105 1.40 -2.98 -7.64
CA LEU A 105 0.46 -3.39 -8.69
C LEU A 105 1.19 -4.35 -9.62
N PRO A 106 0.46 -5.25 -10.31
CA PRO A 106 1.04 -6.06 -11.37
C PRO A 106 1.69 -5.20 -12.46
N ASP A 107 2.74 -5.71 -13.10
CA ASP A 107 3.54 -4.94 -14.08
C ASP A 107 2.74 -4.49 -15.31
N PHE A 108 1.66 -5.19 -15.62
CA PHE A 108 0.75 -4.84 -16.71
C PHE A 108 -0.28 -3.76 -16.35
N VAL A 109 -0.22 -3.19 -15.14
CA VAL A 109 -1.09 -2.09 -14.69
C VAL A 109 -0.30 -0.79 -14.66
N TYR A 110 -0.74 0.17 -15.45
CA TYR A 110 -0.12 1.49 -15.55
C TYR A 110 -0.90 2.50 -14.70
N PHE A 111 -0.49 2.63 -13.47
CA PHE A 111 -1.03 3.61 -12.54
C PHE A 111 -0.17 4.88 -12.54
N ASP A 112 -0.80 6.04 -12.48
CA ASP A 112 -0.12 7.33 -12.40
C ASP A 112 -0.60 8.14 -11.19
N HIS A 113 0.29 8.36 -10.22
CA HIS A 113 -0.02 9.18 -9.05
C HIS A 113 -0.38 10.61 -9.45
N SER A 114 0.34 11.20 -10.43
CA SER A 114 0.13 12.61 -10.77
C SER A 114 -1.27 12.90 -11.30
N ALA A 115 -1.87 11.96 -12.03
CA ALA A 115 -3.25 12.07 -12.49
C ALA A 115 -4.25 12.10 -11.32
N HIS A 116 -4.02 11.27 -10.31
CA HIS A 116 -4.89 11.19 -9.13
C HIS A 116 -4.72 12.40 -8.20
N VAL A 117 -3.49 12.87 -8.00
CA VAL A 117 -3.19 14.07 -7.21
C VAL A 117 -3.77 15.32 -7.87
N LYS A 118 -3.66 15.47 -9.19
CA LYS A 118 -4.30 16.55 -9.94
C LYS A 118 -5.83 16.47 -9.92
N GLY A 119 -6.38 15.26 -9.80
CA GLY A 119 -7.81 15.01 -9.60
C GLY A 119 -8.26 15.19 -8.14
N GLU A 120 -7.42 15.77 -7.29
CA GLU A 120 -7.70 16.06 -5.86
C GLU A 120 -8.09 14.82 -5.04
N ILE A 121 -7.61 13.65 -5.44
CA ILE A 121 -7.79 12.42 -4.68
C ILE A 121 -6.82 12.41 -3.51
N THR A 122 -7.34 12.31 -2.29
CA THR A 122 -6.50 12.27 -1.09
C THR A 122 -5.66 10.99 -1.03
N CYS A 123 -4.48 11.07 -0.48
CA CYS A 123 -3.58 9.92 -0.31
C CYS A 123 -4.27 8.78 0.47
N GLN A 124 -5.04 9.14 1.49
CA GLN A 124 -5.76 8.22 2.36
C GLN A 124 -6.84 7.41 1.62
N ALA A 125 -7.38 7.89 0.51
CA ALA A 125 -8.38 7.16 -0.27
C ALA A 125 -7.87 5.78 -0.73
N CYS A 126 -6.56 5.66 -0.98
CA CYS A 126 -5.91 4.41 -1.39
C CYS A 126 -5.02 3.82 -0.29
N HIS A 127 -4.28 4.67 0.42
CA HIS A 127 -3.28 4.23 1.40
C HIS A 127 -3.83 4.08 2.82
N GLY A 128 -5.10 4.49 3.07
CA GLY A 128 -5.69 4.49 4.40
C GLY A 128 -5.11 5.59 5.31
N PRO A 129 -5.35 5.53 6.62
CA PRO A 129 -4.93 6.56 7.58
C PRO A 129 -3.44 6.43 7.90
N VAL A 130 -2.58 6.68 6.90
CA VAL A 130 -1.12 6.52 7.00
C VAL A 130 -0.54 7.34 8.15
N GLU A 131 -1.11 8.51 8.41
CA GLU A 131 -0.73 9.40 9.51
C GLU A 131 -0.96 8.80 10.90
N SER A 132 -1.64 7.67 11.01
CA SER A 132 -1.78 6.90 12.24
C SER A 132 -0.91 5.63 12.29
N MET A 133 -0.16 5.35 11.22
CA MET A 133 0.59 4.10 11.09
C MET A 133 2.01 4.23 11.63
N GLY A 134 2.33 3.50 12.69
CA GLY A 134 3.71 3.30 13.16
C GLY A 134 4.51 2.42 12.21
N ARG A 135 3.85 1.48 11.54
CA ARG A 135 4.35 0.66 10.44
C ARG A 135 3.32 0.69 9.31
N VAL A 136 3.76 1.08 8.12
CA VAL A 136 2.86 1.13 6.97
C VAL A 136 2.37 -0.26 6.61
N THR A 137 1.06 -0.35 6.40
CA THR A 137 0.39 -1.56 5.90
C THR A 137 -0.36 -1.25 4.61
N GLN A 138 -0.48 -2.21 3.73
CA GLN A 138 -1.38 -2.09 2.59
C GLN A 138 -2.83 -2.11 3.10
N PHE A 139 -3.48 -0.97 3.07
CA PHE A 139 -4.84 -0.78 3.58
C PHE A 139 -5.90 -1.24 2.57
N SER A 140 -5.82 -0.75 1.35
CA SER A 140 -6.78 -1.07 0.29
C SER A 140 -6.34 -2.31 -0.50
N SER A 141 -7.31 -3.00 -1.12
CA SER A 141 -7.03 -4.21 -1.90
C SER A 141 -6.20 -3.95 -3.15
N LEU A 142 -6.31 -2.73 -3.71
CA LEU A 142 -5.68 -2.33 -4.98
C LEU A 142 -5.97 -3.29 -6.15
N THR A 143 -7.10 -4.01 -6.08
CA THR A 143 -7.59 -4.85 -7.16
C THR A 143 -8.23 -4.00 -8.27
N MET A 144 -8.42 -4.57 -9.45
CA MET A 144 -9.14 -3.92 -10.55
C MET A 144 -10.52 -3.43 -10.11
N GLY A 145 -11.28 -4.24 -9.35
CA GLY A 145 -12.58 -3.86 -8.81
C GLY A 145 -12.52 -2.60 -7.95
N PHE A 146 -11.54 -2.52 -7.03
CA PHE A 146 -11.34 -1.35 -6.18
C PHE A 146 -11.13 -0.06 -7.02
N CYS A 147 -10.33 -0.14 -8.07
CA CYS A 147 -10.09 1.00 -8.96
C CYS A 147 -11.34 1.39 -9.75
N LEU A 148 -12.02 0.40 -10.36
CA LEU A 148 -13.22 0.61 -11.17
C LEU A 148 -14.38 1.18 -10.36
N ASP A 149 -14.57 0.77 -9.11
CA ASP A 149 -15.64 1.27 -8.25
C ASP A 149 -15.46 2.76 -7.96
N CYS A 150 -14.22 3.19 -7.68
CA CYS A 150 -13.90 4.60 -7.52
C CYS A 150 -14.08 5.39 -8.82
N HIS A 151 -13.57 4.86 -9.95
CA HIS A 151 -13.68 5.52 -11.25
C HIS A 151 -15.14 5.69 -11.67
N ARG A 152 -16.00 4.69 -11.45
CA ARG A 152 -17.46 4.81 -11.70
C ARG A 152 -18.08 5.89 -10.82
N ALA A 153 -17.77 5.90 -9.52
CA ALA A 153 -18.32 6.88 -8.59
C ALA A 153 -17.87 8.31 -8.92
N LYS A 154 -16.64 8.47 -9.41
CA LYS A 154 -16.05 9.77 -9.81
C LYS A 154 -16.31 10.14 -11.27
N LYS A 155 -16.97 9.28 -12.06
CA LYS A 155 -17.18 9.45 -13.50
C LYS A 155 -15.86 9.59 -14.27
N ALA A 156 -14.81 8.92 -13.81
CA ALA A 156 -13.52 8.83 -14.49
C ALA A 156 -13.52 7.69 -15.50
N SER A 157 -12.54 7.66 -16.42
CA SER A 157 -12.44 6.63 -17.45
C SER A 157 -12.33 5.23 -16.83
N ILE A 158 -13.07 4.29 -17.42
CA ILE A 158 -13.04 2.85 -17.10
C ILE A 158 -12.61 2.02 -18.32
N ASP A 159 -12.10 2.68 -19.37
CA ASP A 159 -11.62 2.00 -20.56
C ASP A 159 -10.37 1.19 -20.26
N CYS A 160 -10.30 -0.01 -20.85
CA CYS A 160 -9.20 -0.93 -20.61
C CYS A 160 -7.83 -0.30 -20.84
N VAL A 161 -7.68 0.45 -21.94
CA VAL A 161 -6.43 1.09 -22.35
C VAL A 161 -6.02 2.29 -21.48
N THR A 162 -6.87 2.73 -20.54
CA THR A 162 -6.50 3.77 -19.57
C THR A 162 -5.51 3.23 -18.54
N CYS A 163 -5.58 1.92 -18.24
CA CYS A 163 -4.78 1.27 -17.23
C CYS A 163 -3.90 0.13 -17.77
N HIS A 164 -4.18 -0.38 -18.99
CA HIS A 164 -3.50 -1.52 -19.59
C HIS A 164 -3.04 -1.18 -21.00
N TYR A 165 -1.76 -0.87 -21.22
CA TYR A 165 -1.17 -0.57 -22.55
C TYR A 165 0.31 -0.97 -22.61
#